data_e3446836173bbb8955b4d7987a8a1d44
#
_entry.id   e3446836173bbb8955b4d7987a8a1d44
#
_cell.length_a   1.000
_cell.length_b   1.000
_cell.length_c   1.000
_cell.angle_alpha   90.00
_cell.angle_beta   90.00
_cell.angle_gamma   90.00
#
_symmetry.space_group_name_H-M   'P 1'
#
loop_
_entity.id
_entity.type
_entity.pdbx_description
1 polymer ?
#
loop_
_entity_poly.entity_id
_entity_poly.type
_entity_poly.pdbx_seq_one_letter_code
_entity_poly.pdbx_strand_id
1 'polypeptide(L)'
;MAGNLQLTQSSIEKYRSANPKLVERIRFTQAPAPELPSKIKAQQNAGRLDIDLVLTGLDGLAAGIDQDLWLRLIPDYQDRFPGLETNYLPAAQKMYELGHGYGITVTYYPSGPLLEYAPERVKDPPASTDELLAWCKAHPGRFMYARPANSGPGRTLLMGLPYLLGDGNPKDPVNGWAKTWSYLKELNDFVEYYPSGTTATMKEFGEGSRDLIASTTGWDINPRVLGIVPKSAEISVFKGLHWVTDAHYMAIPKGIAPEKLAVLLVLMGFLLQPEQQAATYDEGYFYPGPAVKDVPITMAPERSRRAIEEFGRPQYDKLIAEFPTETPLDAKAMVTAFHRWDEEIGAAKLR
;
A
#
# COMPACT_ATOMS: atom_id res chain seq x y z
N MET A 1 -2.75 -13.55 0.68
CA MET A 1 -1.97 -12.32 0.54
C MET A 1 -2.89 -11.24 0.00
N ALA A 2 -2.88 -10.07 0.59
CA ALA A 2 -3.50 -8.89 0.01
C ALA A 2 -2.47 -8.27 -0.98
N GLY A 3 -2.88 -7.93 -2.20
CA GLY A 3 -1.99 -7.40 -3.22
C GLY A 3 -1.46 -8.44 -4.21
N ASN A 4 -0.28 -8.18 -4.77
CA ASN A 4 0.32 -9.06 -5.77
C ASN A 4 0.93 -10.30 -5.13
N LEU A 5 0.47 -11.49 -5.52
CA LEU A 5 1.03 -12.77 -5.10
C LEU A 5 2.52 -12.92 -5.47
N GLN A 6 2.97 -12.25 -6.52
CA GLN A 6 4.31 -12.44 -7.07
C GLN A 6 5.40 -11.81 -6.20
N LEU A 7 5.08 -10.80 -5.38
CA LEU A 7 6.04 -10.01 -4.60
C LEU A 7 7.10 -10.86 -3.89
N THR A 8 6.68 -11.90 -3.18
CA THR A 8 7.57 -12.76 -2.40
C THR A 8 7.47 -14.23 -2.79
N GLN A 9 6.57 -14.59 -3.71
CA GLN A 9 6.33 -15.98 -4.05
C GLN A 9 7.59 -16.68 -4.54
N SER A 10 8.35 -16.06 -5.43
CA SER A 10 9.60 -16.63 -5.97
C SER A 10 10.64 -16.87 -4.87
N SER A 11 10.77 -15.94 -3.91
CA SER A 11 11.70 -16.07 -2.78
C SER A 11 11.25 -17.13 -1.78
N ILE A 12 9.94 -17.23 -1.52
CA ILE A 12 9.36 -18.29 -0.67
C ILE A 12 9.56 -19.67 -1.30
N GLU A 13 9.37 -19.81 -2.62
CA GLU A 13 9.63 -21.06 -3.35
C GLU A 13 11.11 -21.44 -3.37
N LYS A 14 12.02 -20.46 -3.47
CA LYS A 14 13.47 -20.71 -3.31
C LYS A 14 13.77 -21.27 -1.91
N TYR A 15 13.18 -20.66 -0.86
CA TYR A 15 13.34 -21.16 0.50
C TYR A 15 12.87 -22.60 0.65
N ARG A 16 11.67 -22.93 0.15
CA ARG A 16 11.10 -24.29 0.15
C ARG A 16 12.03 -25.26 -0.57
N SER A 17 12.50 -24.90 -1.76
CA SER A 17 13.36 -25.75 -2.58
C SER A 17 14.72 -26.04 -1.94
N ALA A 18 15.25 -25.05 -1.19
CA ALA A 18 16.48 -25.22 -0.40
C ALA A 18 16.28 -25.99 0.89
N ASN A 19 15.04 -26.10 1.40
CA ASN A 19 14.71 -26.72 2.67
C ASN A 19 13.60 -27.79 2.56
N PRO A 20 13.73 -28.79 1.66
CA PRO A 20 12.64 -29.73 1.37
C PRO A 20 12.27 -30.64 2.54
N LYS A 21 13.17 -30.82 3.53
CA LYS A 21 12.91 -31.58 4.76
C LYS A 21 12.11 -30.78 5.79
N LEU A 22 12.13 -29.45 5.71
CA LEU A 22 11.42 -28.56 6.64
C LEU A 22 10.09 -28.10 6.05
N VAL A 23 10.03 -27.90 4.73
CA VAL A 23 8.85 -27.37 4.04
C VAL A 23 8.53 -28.26 2.84
N GLU A 24 7.60 -29.18 3.02
CA GLU A 24 7.17 -30.09 1.96
C GLU A 24 6.35 -29.36 0.88
N ARG A 25 5.37 -28.56 1.32
CA ARG A 25 4.45 -27.85 0.43
C ARG A 25 4.07 -26.48 0.97
N ILE A 26 3.93 -25.52 0.06
CA ILE A 26 3.35 -24.19 0.32
C ILE A 26 2.12 -24.00 -0.56
N ARG A 27 1.05 -23.46 0.03
CA ARG A 27 -0.13 -23.02 -0.70
C ARG A 27 -0.22 -21.50 -0.60
N PHE A 28 -0.26 -20.86 -1.73
CA PHE A 28 -0.52 -19.41 -1.81
C PHE A 28 -2.01 -19.18 -2.03
N THR A 29 -2.57 -18.24 -1.29
CA THR A 29 -3.97 -17.84 -1.43
C THR A 29 -4.04 -16.31 -1.43
N GLN A 30 -4.67 -15.74 -2.43
CA GLN A 30 -4.97 -14.32 -2.47
C GLN A 30 -6.34 -14.07 -1.82
N ALA A 31 -6.41 -13.03 -0.99
CA ALA A 31 -7.67 -12.57 -0.42
C ALA A 31 -7.66 -11.04 -0.39
N PRO A 32 -8.79 -10.38 -0.64
CA PRO A 32 -8.94 -8.95 -0.41
C PRO A 32 -8.61 -8.59 1.04
N ALA A 33 -7.92 -7.47 1.26
CA ALA A 33 -7.51 -7.06 2.60
C ALA A 33 -8.67 -6.99 3.62
N PRO A 34 -9.87 -6.49 3.26
CA PRO A 34 -11.00 -6.43 4.19
C PRO A 34 -11.55 -7.80 4.64
N GLU A 35 -11.40 -8.83 3.80
CA GLU A 35 -11.92 -10.18 4.10
C GLU A 35 -10.98 -11.00 4.99
N LEU A 36 -9.69 -10.69 4.93
CA LEU A 36 -8.65 -11.50 5.56
C LEU A 36 -8.77 -11.55 7.09
N PRO A 37 -8.96 -10.44 7.83
CA PRO A 37 -9.13 -10.48 9.27
C PRO A 37 -10.33 -11.33 9.71
N SER A 38 -11.47 -11.17 9.05
CA SER A 38 -12.67 -11.94 9.35
C SER A 38 -12.49 -13.45 9.14
N LYS A 39 -11.77 -13.83 8.07
CA LYS A 39 -11.46 -15.22 7.77
C LYS A 39 -10.52 -15.84 8.81
N ILE A 40 -9.49 -15.10 9.24
CA ILE A 40 -8.58 -15.54 10.30
C ILE A 40 -9.34 -15.68 11.62
N LYS A 41 -10.16 -14.70 11.98
CA LYS A 41 -11.00 -14.73 13.19
C LYS A 41 -11.88 -15.96 13.24
N ALA A 42 -12.55 -16.28 12.13
CA ALA A 42 -13.40 -17.46 12.02
C ALA A 42 -12.61 -18.76 12.23
N GLN A 43 -11.42 -18.88 11.67
CA GLN A 43 -10.55 -20.05 11.85
C GLN A 43 -10.05 -20.18 13.28
N GLN A 44 -9.64 -19.09 13.91
CA GLN A 44 -9.20 -19.06 15.31
C GLN A 44 -10.34 -19.46 16.25
N ASN A 45 -11.54 -18.94 16.05
CA ASN A 45 -12.72 -19.31 16.84
C ASN A 45 -13.11 -20.80 16.67
N ALA A 46 -12.86 -21.37 15.51
CA ALA A 46 -13.09 -22.79 15.23
C ALA A 46 -11.95 -23.70 15.74
N GLY A 47 -10.89 -23.15 16.33
CA GLY A 47 -9.71 -23.90 16.76
C GLY A 47 -8.95 -24.58 15.61
N ARG A 48 -9.15 -24.10 14.37
CA ARG A 48 -8.53 -24.66 13.16
C ARG A 48 -7.94 -23.54 12.31
N LEU A 49 -6.63 -23.42 12.34
CA LEU A 49 -5.89 -22.39 11.60
C LEU A 49 -5.23 -23.01 10.35
N ASP A 50 -5.70 -22.58 9.16
CA ASP A 50 -5.17 -23.01 7.87
C ASP A 50 -4.26 -21.94 7.23
N ILE A 51 -4.13 -20.76 7.85
CA ILE A 51 -3.30 -19.64 7.41
C ILE A 51 -2.12 -19.52 8.37
N ASP A 52 -0.91 -19.75 7.86
CA ASP A 52 0.29 -19.79 8.67
C ASP A 52 1.07 -18.47 8.63
N LEU A 53 1.13 -17.81 7.47
CA LEU A 53 1.81 -16.51 7.25
C LEU A 53 0.94 -15.62 6.38
N VAL A 54 0.86 -14.35 6.73
CA VAL A 54 0.12 -13.34 6.00
C VAL A 54 1.08 -12.26 5.50
N LEU A 55 0.95 -11.92 4.21
CA LEU A 55 1.51 -10.68 3.65
C LEU A 55 0.35 -9.72 3.43
N THR A 56 0.40 -8.56 4.07
CA THR A 56 -0.68 -7.58 4.04
C THR A 56 -0.16 -6.16 4.09
N GLY A 57 -0.94 -5.23 3.56
CA GLY A 57 -0.72 -3.81 3.77
C GLY A 57 -0.99 -3.39 5.22
N LEU A 58 -0.75 -2.11 5.50
CA LEU A 58 -0.98 -1.55 6.84
C LEU A 58 -2.47 -1.65 7.26
N ASP A 59 -3.40 -1.56 6.31
CA ASP A 59 -4.83 -1.74 6.52
C ASP A 59 -5.19 -3.10 7.13
N GLY A 60 -4.71 -4.18 6.54
CA GLY A 60 -4.95 -5.53 7.05
C GLY A 60 -4.21 -5.82 8.35
N LEU A 61 -2.97 -5.27 8.51
CA LEU A 61 -2.25 -5.37 9.76
C LEU A 61 -3.00 -4.65 10.88
N ALA A 62 -3.42 -3.41 10.65
CA ALA A 62 -4.16 -2.58 11.60
C ALA A 62 -5.48 -3.24 12.04
N ALA A 63 -6.28 -3.71 11.08
CA ALA A 63 -7.54 -4.40 11.38
C ALA A 63 -7.33 -5.69 12.20
N GLY A 64 -6.23 -6.39 11.96
CA GLY A 64 -5.90 -7.58 12.75
C GLY A 64 -5.34 -7.27 14.13
N ILE A 65 -4.64 -6.14 14.33
CA ILE A 65 -4.23 -5.65 15.64
C ILE A 65 -5.47 -5.30 16.47
N ASP A 66 -6.40 -4.54 15.91
CA ASP A 66 -7.65 -4.15 16.57
C ASP A 66 -8.48 -5.37 17.02
N GLN A 67 -8.50 -6.43 16.22
CA GLN A 67 -9.22 -7.66 16.51
C GLN A 67 -8.41 -8.72 17.29
N ASP A 68 -7.18 -8.39 17.70
CA ASP A 68 -6.28 -9.28 18.45
C ASP A 68 -5.95 -10.60 17.71
N LEU A 69 -5.72 -10.54 16.41
CA LEU A 69 -5.50 -11.73 15.56
C LEU A 69 -4.05 -12.15 15.45
N TRP A 70 -3.09 -11.20 15.58
CA TRP A 70 -1.69 -11.44 15.28
C TRP A 70 -0.87 -11.87 16.49
N LEU A 71 0.08 -12.78 16.26
CA LEU A 71 1.15 -13.06 17.20
C LEU A 71 2.06 -11.82 17.31
N ARG A 72 2.42 -11.44 18.53
CA ARG A 72 3.40 -10.39 18.73
C ARG A 72 4.80 -10.94 18.46
N LEU A 73 5.44 -10.45 17.42
CA LEU A 73 6.75 -10.94 16.98
C LEU A 73 7.89 -10.25 17.73
N ILE A 74 7.72 -8.97 18.02
CA ILE A 74 8.71 -8.16 18.74
C ILE A 74 8.06 -7.58 20.01
N PRO A 75 8.65 -7.73 21.18
CA PRO A 75 10.02 -8.27 21.43
C PRO A 75 10.09 -9.81 21.58
N ASP A 76 8.99 -10.55 21.52
CA ASP A 76 8.91 -11.96 21.94
C ASP A 76 9.88 -12.89 21.18
N TYR A 77 10.19 -12.55 19.91
CA TYR A 77 11.09 -13.31 19.03
C TYR A 77 12.17 -12.43 18.41
N GLN A 78 12.58 -11.34 19.06
CA GLN A 78 13.55 -10.38 18.53
C GLN A 78 14.91 -11.02 18.20
N ASP A 79 15.33 -12.02 18.98
CA ASP A 79 16.55 -12.79 18.76
C ASP A 79 16.59 -13.53 17.41
N ARG A 80 15.41 -13.76 16.81
CA ARG A 80 15.27 -14.42 15.50
C ARG A 80 15.47 -13.46 14.31
N PHE A 81 15.57 -12.16 14.58
CA PHE A 81 15.74 -11.10 13.58
C PHE A 81 16.95 -10.21 13.93
N PRO A 82 18.18 -10.78 13.96
CA PRO A 82 19.37 -10.00 14.32
C PRO A 82 19.58 -8.85 13.33
N GLY A 83 19.84 -7.66 13.87
CA GLY A 83 20.07 -6.46 13.06
C GLY A 83 18.84 -5.88 12.34
N LEU A 84 17.64 -6.35 12.65
CA LEU A 84 16.40 -5.94 11.96
C LEU A 84 16.29 -4.41 11.84
N GLU A 85 16.37 -3.70 12.97
CA GLU A 85 16.19 -2.25 13.01
C GLU A 85 17.32 -1.49 12.30
N THR A 86 18.55 -1.99 12.38
CA THR A 86 19.72 -1.33 11.77
C THR A 86 19.80 -1.56 10.26
N ASN A 87 19.17 -2.62 9.76
CA ASN A 87 19.19 -2.99 8.35
C ASN A 87 18.10 -2.28 7.52
N TYR A 88 17.04 -1.80 8.16
CA TYR A 88 15.98 -1.07 7.44
C TYR A 88 16.47 0.27 6.90
N LEU A 89 15.90 0.67 5.77
CA LEU A 89 15.93 2.06 5.32
C LEU A 89 15.14 2.94 6.34
N PRO A 90 15.50 4.22 6.51
CA PRO A 90 14.87 5.06 7.55
C PRO A 90 13.34 5.15 7.45
N ALA A 91 12.79 5.22 6.22
CA ALA A 91 11.34 5.24 6.03
C ALA A 91 10.69 3.88 6.31
N ALA A 92 11.35 2.77 5.95
CA ALA A 92 10.88 1.43 6.27
C ALA A 92 10.93 1.14 7.78
N GLN A 93 11.92 1.69 8.49
CA GLN A 93 12.00 1.62 9.95
C GLN A 93 10.78 2.28 10.61
N LYS A 94 10.39 3.47 10.16
CA LYS A 94 9.19 4.15 10.67
C LYS A 94 7.92 3.31 10.44
N MET A 95 7.83 2.63 9.29
CA MET A 95 6.71 1.75 8.99
C MET A 95 6.71 0.49 9.88
N TYR A 96 7.90 -0.08 10.15
CA TYR A 96 8.05 -1.18 11.09
C TYR A 96 7.58 -0.80 12.50
N GLU A 97 7.92 0.39 12.99
CA GLU A 97 7.48 0.91 14.29
C GLU A 97 5.95 1.03 14.39
N LEU A 98 5.27 1.44 13.30
CA LEU A 98 3.81 1.46 13.22
C LEU A 98 3.16 0.07 13.33
N GLY A 99 3.90 -0.99 13.05
CA GLY A 99 3.44 -2.37 13.23
C GLY A 99 3.38 -2.82 14.68
N HIS A 100 3.88 -2.01 15.64
CA HIS A 100 3.87 -2.29 17.09
C HIS A 100 4.36 -3.68 17.47
N GLY A 101 5.28 -4.24 16.68
CA GLY A 101 5.83 -5.59 16.85
C GLY A 101 4.94 -6.73 16.37
N TYR A 102 3.78 -6.47 15.76
CA TYR A 102 2.90 -7.50 15.19
C TYR A 102 3.21 -7.81 13.72
N GLY A 103 3.91 -6.91 13.03
CA GLY A 103 4.29 -7.09 11.63
C GLY A 103 5.75 -6.76 11.40
N ILE A 104 6.40 -7.56 10.54
CA ILE A 104 7.75 -7.30 10.03
C ILE A 104 7.62 -6.72 8.63
N THR A 105 8.14 -5.52 8.42
CA THR A 105 8.07 -4.83 7.12
C THR A 105 8.89 -5.59 6.08
N VAL A 106 8.27 -5.98 4.97
CA VAL A 106 8.93 -6.70 3.88
C VAL A 106 9.18 -5.83 2.65
N THR A 107 8.37 -4.79 2.48
CA THR A 107 8.55 -3.78 1.43
C THR A 107 7.98 -2.46 1.89
N TYR A 108 8.51 -1.37 1.36
CA TYR A 108 7.96 -0.03 1.58
C TYR A 108 8.04 0.80 0.30
N TYR A 109 7.25 1.84 0.22
CA TYR A 109 7.29 2.81 -0.87
C TYR A 109 6.78 4.17 -0.38
N PRO A 110 7.27 5.28 -0.95
CA PRO A 110 6.78 6.62 -0.60
C PRO A 110 5.29 6.78 -0.84
N SER A 111 4.77 6.07 -1.85
CA SER A 111 3.37 5.93 -2.22
C SER A 111 2.78 7.18 -2.89
N GLY A 112 2.03 8.02 -2.17
CA GLY A 112 1.35 9.16 -2.75
C GLY A 112 1.03 10.22 -1.69
N PRO A 113 0.08 11.11 -1.97
CA PRO A 113 -0.86 11.11 -3.10
C PRO A 113 -0.24 11.62 -4.41
N LEU A 114 -0.57 10.96 -5.50
CA LEU A 114 -0.31 11.42 -6.86
C LEU A 114 -1.64 11.50 -7.63
N LEU A 115 -1.67 12.31 -8.68
CA LEU A 115 -2.69 12.26 -9.71
C LEU A 115 -2.10 11.63 -10.96
N GLU A 116 -2.84 10.75 -11.62
CA GLU A 116 -2.48 10.18 -12.91
C GLU A 116 -3.52 10.59 -13.94
N TYR A 117 -3.10 11.03 -15.12
CA TYR A 117 -3.98 11.61 -16.11
C TYR A 117 -3.65 11.19 -17.54
N ALA A 118 -4.64 11.31 -18.43
CA ALA A 118 -4.53 11.07 -19.85
C ALA A 118 -4.15 12.38 -20.57
N PRO A 119 -2.89 12.56 -21.04
CA PRO A 119 -2.42 13.85 -21.58
C PRO A 119 -3.10 14.25 -22.89
N GLU A 120 -3.73 13.32 -23.59
CA GLU A 120 -4.52 13.62 -24.76
C GLU A 120 -5.85 14.31 -24.42
N ARG A 121 -6.40 14.09 -23.20
CA ARG A 121 -7.67 14.65 -22.73
C ARG A 121 -7.51 15.75 -21.68
N VAL A 122 -6.45 15.70 -20.88
CA VAL A 122 -6.16 16.69 -19.83
C VAL A 122 -4.89 17.45 -20.20
N LYS A 123 -5.06 18.70 -20.68
CA LYS A 123 -3.92 19.51 -21.12
C LYS A 123 -3.24 20.25 -19.98
N ASP A 124 -4.02 20.71 -19.02
CA ASP A 124 -3.58 21.44 -17.83
C ASP A 124 -3.99 20.61 -16.58
N PRO A 125 -3.17 19.62 -16.19
CA PRO A 125 -3.50 18.78 -15.05
C PRO A 125 -3.42 19.56 -13.74
N PRO A 126 -4.37 19.36 -12.80
CA PRO A 126 -4.35 20.04 -11.51
C PRO A 126 -3.11 19.67 -10.71
N ALA A 127 -2.50 20.67 -10.08
CA ALA A 127 -1.32 20.53 -9.22
C ALA A 127 -1.55 21.12 -7.80
N SER A 128 -2.80 21.38 -7.44
CA SER A 128 -3.21 21.76 -6.08
C SER A 128 -4.61 21.23 -5.78
N THR A 129 -5.00 21.25 -4.52
CA THR A 129 -6.36 20.82 -4.10
C THR A 129 -7.44 21.73 -4.71
N ASP A 130 -7.20 23.04 -4.78
CA ASP A 130 -8.14 23.98 -5.38
C ASP A 130 -8.26 23.77 -6.90
N GLU A 131 -7.14 23.56 -7.59
CA GLU A 131 -7.13 23.23 -9.01
C GLU A 131 -7.84 21.89 -9.29
N LEU A 132 -7.66 20.87 -8.43
CA LEU A 132 -8.37 19.59 -8.56
C LEU A 132 -9.88 19.78 -8.42
N LEU A 133 -10.31 20.52 -7.43
CA LEU A 133 -11.74 20.80 -7.22
C LEU A 133 -12.34 21.59 -8.38
N ALA A 134 -11.64 22.63 -8.86
CA ALA A 134 -12.06 23.41 -10.02
C ALA A 134 -12.14 22.56 -11.30
N TRP A 135 -11.16 21.67 -11.49
CA TRP A 135 -11.16 20.73 -12.62
C TRP A 135 -12.35 19.76 -12.55
N CYS A 136 -12.62 19.20 -11.38
CA CYS A 136 -13.76 18.28 -11.17
C CYS A 136 -15.11 18.97 -11.41
N LYS A 137 -15.25 20.25 -11.00
CA LYS A 137 -16.44 21.07 -11.30
C LYS A 137 -16.67 21.25 -12.80
N ALA A 138 -15.58 21.47 -13.54
CA ALA A 138 -15.64 21.64 -15.00
C ALA A 138 -15.84 20.32 -15.75
N HIS A 139 -15.47 19.18 -15.15
CA HIS A 139 -15.51 17.84 -15.74
C HIS A 139 -16.13 16.82 -14.80
N PRO A 140 -17.44 16.95 -14.46
CA PRO A 140 -18.11 16.05 -13.51
C PRO A 140 -18.01 14.59 -13.95
N GLY A 141 -17.71 13.70 -12.99
CA GLY A 141 -17.57 12.27 -13.23
C GLY A 141 -16.29 11.85 -13.96
N ARG A 142 -15.39 12.78 -14.32
CA ARG A 142 -14.15 12.43 -15.04
C ARG A 142 -12.96 12.18 -14.13
N PHE A 143 -13.04 12.54 -12.85
CA PHE A 143 -12.10 12.18 -11.79
C PHE A 143 -12.62 11.00 -10.97
N MET A 144 -11.70 10.13 -10.54
CA MET A 144 -12.03 8.97 -9.71
C MET A 144 -10.91 8.61 -8.74
N TYR A 145 -11.30 8.13 -7.58
CA TYR A 145 -10.45 7.34 -6.68
C TYR A 145 -11.28 6.23 -6.03
N ALA A 146 -10.63 5.14 -5.66
CA ALA A 146 -11.32 4.02 -4.99
C ALA A 146 -11.50 4.28 -3.50
N ARG A 147 -12.39 3.52 -2.86
CA ARG A 147 -12.62 3.58 -1.41
C ARG A 147 -11.30 3.46 -0.64
N PRO A 148 -10.98 4.40 0.27
CA PRO A 148 -9.70 4.44 0.97
C PRO A 148 -9.35 3.18 1.75
N ALA A 149 -10.33 2.51 2.35
CA ALA A 149 -10.13 1.27 3.09
C ALA A 149 -9.58 0.11 2.22
N ASN A 150 -9.82 0.16 0.90
CA ASN A 150 -9.52 -0.94 -0.03
C ASN A 150 -8.51 -0.54 -1.13
N SER A 151 -7.89 0.63 -1.01
CA SER A 151 -7.07 1.20 -2.07
C SER A 151 -5.90 2.00 -1.51
N GLY A 152 -4.68 1.65 -1.91
CA GLY A 152 -3.48 2.44 -1.63
C GLY A 152 -3.60 3.88 -2.14
N PRO A 153 -3.91 4.12 -3.43
CA PRO A 153 -4.17 5.46 -3.96
C PRO A 153 -5.27 6.23 -3.23
N GLY A 154 -6.41 5.60 -2.96
CA GLY A 154 -7.49 6.24 -2.20
C GLY A 154 -7.08 6.59 -0.77
N ARG A 155 -6.36 5.68 -0.11
CA ARG A 155 -5.83 5.88 1.25
C ARG A 155 -4.82 7.02 1.31
N THR A 156 -3.85 7.05 0.40
CA THR A 156 -2.84 8.12 0.39
C THR A 156 -3.41 9.47 -0.01
N LEU A 157 -4.42 9.52 -0.87
CA LEU A 157 -5.16 10.75 -1.14
C LEU A 157 -5.86 11.23 0.15
N LEU A 158 -6.64 10.37 0.82
CA LEU A 158 -7.33 10.71 2.06
C LEU A 158 -6.36 11.23 3.14
N MET A 159 -5.23 10.54 3.35
CA MET A 159 -4.27 10.89 4.39
C MET A 159 -3.29 12.00 3.99
N GLY A 160 -3.15 12.30 2.70
CA GLY A 160 -2.34 13.40 2.18
C GLY A 160 -3.06 14.75 2.22
N LEU A 161 -4.39 14.74 2.06
CA LEU A 161 -5.21 15.96 2.06
C LEU A 161 -5.02 16.85 3.30
N PRO A 162 -4.92 16.33 4.55
CA PRO A 162 -4.71 17.17 5.72
C PRO A 162 -3.43 18.02 5.64
N TYR A 163 -2.36 17.48 5.06
CA TYR A 163 -1.12 18.22 4.85
C TYR A 163 -1.29 19.27 3.75
N LEU A 164 -1.89 18.90 2.62
CA LEU A 164 -2.10 19.79 1.48
C LEU A 164 -3.05 20.96 1.79
N LEU A 165 -4.06 20.72 2.63
CA LEU A 165 -5.05 21.71 3.06
C LEU A 165 -4.61 22.49 4.30
N GLY A 166 -3.53 22.08 4.97
CA GLY A 166 -3.05 22.70 6.18
C GLY A 166 -4.03 22.53 7.34
N ASP A 167 -4.52 21.34 7.55
CA ASP A 167 -5.31 20.98 8.73
C ASP A 167 -4.49 21.06 10.03
N GLY A 168 -5.13 21.30 11.15
CA GLY A 168 -4.44 21.55 12.42
C GLY A 168 -3.67 20.37 12.99
N ASN A 169 -4.14 19.14 12.75
CA ASN A 169 -3.44 17.90 13.13
C ASN A 169 -3.67 16.80 12.11
N PRO A 170 -2.73 16.56 11.17
CA PRO A 170 -2.84 15.50 10.15
C PRO A 170 -2.92 14.09 10.72
N LYS A 171 -2.63 13.86 12.00
CA LYS A 171 -2.73 12.56 12.67
C LYS A 171 -4.03 12.32 13.44
N ASP A 172 -4.89 13.33 13.54
CA ASP A 172 -6.18 13.21 14.22
C ASP A 172 -7.36 13.39 13.24
N PRO A 173 -7.90 12.30 12.66
CA PRO A 173 -8.99 12.37 11.69
C PRO A 173 -10.33 12.81 12.32
N VAL A 174 -10.43 12.82 13.64
CA VAL A 174 -11.67 13.22 14.36
C VAL A 174 -11.73 14.72 14.53
N ASN A 175 -10.72 15.31 15.15
CA ASN A 175 -10.73 16.73 15.53
C ASN A 175 -9.80 17.59 14.66
N GLY A 176 -8.80 16.96 14.02
CA GLY A 176 -7.74 17.66 13.29
C GLY A 176 -8.03 17.93 11.81
N TRP A 177 -9.04 17.25 11.19
CA TRP A 177 -9.26 17.25 9.73
C TRP A 177 -10.49 18.06 9.28
N ALA A 178 -10.73 19.22 9.87
CA ALA A 178 -11.91 20.01 9.53
C ALA A 178 -11.95 20.42 8.04
N LYS A 179 -10.80 20.86 7.50
CA LYS A 179 -10.69 21.27 6.09
C LYS A 179 -10.79 20.08 5.16
N THR A 180 -10.14 18.98 5.48
CA THR A 180 -10.19 17.73 4.70
C THR A 180 -11.61 17.21 4.55
N TRP A 181 -12.39 17.13 5.62
CA TRP A 181 -13.77 16.64 5.54
C TRP A 181 -14.67 17.58 4.75
N SER A 182 -14.49 18.91 4.92
CA SER A 182 -15.21 19.90 4.12
C SER A 182 -14.89 19.77 2.63
N TYR A 183 -13.59 19.65 2.29
CA TYR A 183 -13.12 19.48 0.92
C TYR A 183 -13.67 18.20 0.27
N LEU A 184 -13.62 17.09 0.98
CA LEU A 184 -14.11 15.80 0.46
C LEU A 184 -15.62 15.82 0.22
N LYS A 185 -16.40 16.52 1.06
CA LYS A 185 -17.85 16.71 0.85
C LYS A 185 -18.12 17.50 -0.45
N GLU A 186 -17.38 18.57 -0.68
CA GLU A 186 -17.51 19.36 -1.89
C GLU A 186 -17.05 18.60 -3.12
N LEU A 187 -15.91 17.91 -3.04
CA LEU A 187 -15.40 17.07 -4.13
C LEU A 187 -16.39 15.94 -4.51
N ASN A 188 -17.09 15.40 -3.50
CA ASN A 188 -18.06 14.32 -3.67
C ASN A 188 -19.20 14.67 -4.64
N ASP A 189 -19.58 15.94 -4.76
CA ASP A 189 -20.62 16.38 -5.69
C ASP A 189 -20.25 16.10 -7.15
N PHE A 190 -18.96 16.05 -7.46
CA PHE A 190 -18.42 15.90 -8.82
C PHE A 190 -17.85 14.49 -9.10
N VAL A 191 -17.76 13.62 -8.10
CA VAL A 191 -17.39 12.22 -8.26
C VAL A 191 -18.66 11.39 -8.50
N GLU A 192 -18.65 10.56 -9.53
CA GLU A 192 -19.82 9.76 -9.89
C GLU A 192 -20.07 8.64 -8.87
N TYR A 193 -19.06 7.84 -8.59
CA TYR A 193 -19.06 6.78 -7.58
C TYR A 193 -17.64 6.40 -7.19
N TYR A 194 -17.50 5.55 -6.17
CA TYR A 194 -16.22 5.08 -5.65
C TYR A 194 -16.07 3.57 -5.87
N PRO A 195 -15.14 3.12 -6.74
CA PRO A 195 -14.85 1.71 -6.91
C PRO A 195 -14.46 1.03 -5.60
N SER A 196 -14.74 -0.28 -5.53
CA SER A 196 -14.38 -1.09 -4.36
C SER A 196 -12.87 -1.32 -4.19
N GLY A 197 -12.06 -1.00 -5.20
CA GLY A 197 -10.60 -1.16 -5.13
C GLY A 197 -9.87 -0.55 -6.32
N THR A 198 -8.54 -0.45 -6.20
CA THR A 198 -7.68 0.26 -7.15
C THR A 198 -7.71 -0.33 -8.56
N THR A 199 -7.78 -1.65 -8.70
CA THR A 199 -7.81 -2.31 -10.02
C THR A 199 -8.97 -1.83 -10.88
N ALA A 200 -10.14 -1.62 -10.28
CA ALA A 200 -11.30 -1.08 -11.02
C ALA A 200 -11.05 0.37 -11.47
N THR A 201 -10.45 1.21 -10.61
CA THR A 201 -10.07 2.58 -10.98
C THR A 201 -9.11 2.60 -12.18
N MET A 202 -8.05 1.77 -12.14
CA MET A 202 -7.07 1.68 -13.24
C MET A 202 -7.71 1.21 -14.54
N LYS A 203 -8.64 0.25 -14.46
CA LYS A 203 -9.37 -0.24 -15.63
C LYS A 203 -10.22 0.85 -16.26
N GLU A 204 -11.03 1.58 -15.48
CA GLU A 204 -11.87 2.66 -16.00
C GLU A 204 -11.06 3.80 -16.61
N PHE A 205 -9.91 4.11 -16.00
CA PHE A 205 -8.97 5.09 -16.54
C PHE A 205 -8.37 4.59 -17.87
N GLY A 206 -7.90 3.35 -17.91
CA GLY A 206 -7.36 2.73 -19.12
C GLY A 206 -8.35 2.63 -20.28
N GLU A 207 -9.63 2.38 -19.98
CA GLU A 207 -10.74 2.33 -20.95
C GLU A 207 -11.22 3.72 -21.38
N GLY A 208 -10.71 4.81 -20.78
CA GLY A 208 -11.08 6.18 -21.11
C GLY A 208 -12.39 6.67 -20.48
N SER A 209 -12.98 5.92 -19.55
CA SER A 209 -14.16 6.38 -18.80
C SER A 209 -13.80 7.49 -17.82
N ARG A 210 -12.53 7.55 -17.40
CA ARG A 210 -11.98 8.59 -16.53
C ARG A 210 -10.76 9.22 -17.19
N ASP A 211 -10.53 10.51 -16.94
CA ASP A 211 -9.43 11.27 -17.49
C ASP A 211 -8.35 11.55 -16.48
N LEU A 212 -8.72 11.52 -15.19
CA LEU A 212 -7.88 11.83 -14.05
C LEU A 212 -8.23 10.88 -12.90
N ILE A 213 -7.22 10.31 -12.25
CA ILE A 213 -7.40 9.41 -11.11
C ILE A 213 -6.39 9.71 -10.00
N ALA A 214 -6.72 9.31 -8.76
CA ALA A 214 -5.71 9.21 -7.71
C ALA A 214 -4.81 8.00 -7.98
N SER A 215 -3.51 8.17 -7.82
CA SER A 215 -2.50 7.14 -8.04
C SER A 215 -1.39 7.19 -6.97
N THR A 216 -0.45 6.28 -7.09
CA THR A 216 0.78 6.20 -6.27
C THR A 216 1.95 5.83 -7.18
N THR A 217 3.18 5.89 -6.66
CA THR A 217 4.38 5.52 -7.44
C THR A 217 4.25 4.14 -8.10
N GLY A 218 3.80 3.14 -7.35
CA GLY A 218 3.65 1.77 -7.87
C GLY A 218 2.43 1.57 -8.77
N TRP A 219 1.32 2.22 -8.46
CA TRP A 219 0.10 2.17 -9.27
C TRP A 219 0.18 3.02 -10.54
N ASP A 220 1.13 3.95 -10.63
CA ASP A 220 1.51 4.57 -11.90
C ASP A 220 2.35 3.61 -12.78
N ILE A 221 3.37 2.96 -12.22
CA ILE A 221 4.31 2.15 -13.03
C ILE A 221 3.69 0.80 -13.44
N ASN A 222 3.26 -0.01 -12.48
CA ASN A 222 2.89 -1.40 -12.73
C ASN A 222 1.68 -1.58 -13.66
N PRO A 223 0.57 -0.81 -13.57
CA PRO A 223 -0.54 -0.92 -14.50
C PRO A 223 -0.16 -0.59 -15.95
N ARG A 224 0.83 0.31 -16.17
CA ARG A 224 1.35 0.59 -17.51
C ARG A 224 2.21 -0.57 -18.03
N VAL A 225 3.00 -1.21 -17.17
CA VAL A 225 3.74 -2.45 -17.50
C VAL A 225 2.79 -3.56 -17.93
N LEU A 226 1.65 -3.69 -17.24
CA LEU A 226 0.62 -4.71 -17.52
C LEU A 226 -0.31 -4.35 -18.69
N GLY A 227 -0.18 -3.16 -19.27
CA GLY A 227 -1.06 -2.68 -20.34
C GLY A 227 -2.50 -2.41 -19.92
N ILE A 228 -2.77 -2.32 -18.61
CA ILE A 228 -4.08 -1.94 -18.06
C ILE A 228 -4.31 -0.44 -18.25
N VAL A 229 -3.26 0.35 -18.05
CA VAL A 229 -3.21 1.78 -18.25
C VAL A 229 -2.33 2.07 -19.48
N PRO A 230 -2.70 3.02 -20.35
CA PRO A 230 -1.89 3.39 -21.50
C PRO A 230 -0.48 3.86 -21.09
N LYS A 231 0.54 3.48 -21.87
CA LYS A 231 1.93 3.92 -21.65
C LYS A 231 2.06 5.45 -21.64
N SER A 232 1.21 6.14 -22.38
CA SER A 232 1.14 7.60 -22.48
C SER A 232 0.61 8.31 -21.23
N ALA A 233 0.04 7.59 -20.27
CA ALA A 233 -0.44 8.20 -19.03
C ALA A 233 0.68 8.95 -18.31
N GLU A 234 0.36 10.12 -17.76
CA GLU A 234 1.29 10.99 -17.06
C GLU A 234 0.85 11.25 -15.65
N ILE A 235 1.77 11.74 -14.81
CA ILE A 235 1.49 12.09 -13.42
C ILE A 235 1.48 13.61 -13.23
N SER A 236 0.60 14.08 -12.34
CA SER A 236 0.65 15.40 -11.75
C SER A 236 0.92 15.29 -10.25
N VAL A 237 1.74 16.20 -9.76
CA VAL A 237 2.21 16.21 -8.37
C VAL A 237 1.66 17.45 -7.69
N PHE A 238 1.09 17.29 -6.51
CA PHE A 238 0.58 18.41 -5.74
C PHE A 238 1.71 19.33 -5.27
N LYS A 239 1.53 20.63 -5.43
CA LYS A 239 2.38 21.65 -4.79
C LYS A 239 2.30 21.47 -3.28
N GLY A 240 3.44 21.35 -2.61
CA GLY A 240 3.50 21.06 -1.18
C GLY A 240 3.17 19.61 -0.84
N LEU A 241 3.45 18.68 -1.75
CA LEU A 241 3.29 17.24 -1.52
C LEU A 241 3.96 16.81 -0.20
N HIS A 242 3.27 15.99 0.56
CA HIS A 242 3.82 15.15 1.60
C HIS A 242 3.57 13.69 1.20
N TRP A 243 4.64 12.93 1.02
CA TRP A 243 4.53 11.51 0.74
C TRP A 243 3.93 10.78 1.95
N VAL A 244 2.76 10.20 1.79
CA VAL A 244 2.23 9.27 2.79
C VAL A 244 2.75 7.90 2.46
N THR A 245 3.72 7.44 3.25
CA THR A 245 4.38 6.14 3.05
C THR A 245 3.39 4.99 3.21
N ASP A 246 3.58 3.94 2.43
CA ASP A 246 2.88 2.67 2.60
C ASP A 246 3.88 1.52 2.65
N ALA A 247 3.46 0.38 3.19
CA ALA A 247 4.31 -0.79 3.38
C ALA A 247 3.49 -2.08 3.35
N HIS A 248 4.16 -3.19 3.07
CA HIS A 248 3.62 -4.50 3.33
C HIS A 248 4.40 -5.19 4.45
N TYR A 249 3.66 -5.97 5.21
CA TYR A 249 4.10 -6.64 6.41
C TYR A 249 3.93 -8.14 6.30
N MET A 250 4.85 -8.85 6.90
CA MET A 250 4.67 -10.25 7.25
C MET A 250 4.11 -10.33 8.65
N ALA A 251 2.99 -10.99 8.83
CA ALA A 251 2.33 -11.22 10.13
C ALA A 251 1.96 -12.68 10.29
N ILE A 252 2.02 -13.18 11.53
CA ILE A 252 1.67 -14.56 11.88
C ILE A 252 0.40 -14.54 12.72
N PRO A 253 -0.66 -15.28 12.35
CA PRO A 253 -1.85 -15.38 13.16
C PRO A 253 -1.57 -16.08 14.52
N LYS A 254 -2.25 -15.65 15.59
CA LYS A 254 -2.24 -16.36 16.88
C LYS A 254 -2.79 -17.78 16.74
N GLY A 255 -2.24 -18.71 17.49
CA GLY A 255 -2.66 -20.10 17.49
C GLY A 255 -1.88 -20.99 16.51
N ILE A 256 -0.81 -20.46 15.91
CA ILE A 256 0.10 -21.27 15.08
C ILE A 256 0.81 -22.34 15.91
N ALA A 257 0.99 -23.53 15.34
CA ALA A 257 1.73 -24.61 16.00
C ALA A 257 3.22 -24.24 16.17
N PRO A 258 3.85 -24.56 17.32
CA PRO A 258 5.24 -24.16 17.60
C PRO A 258 6.25 -24.58 16.53
N GLU A 259 6.08 -25.78 15.95
CA GLU A 259 6.95 -26.31 14.91
C GLU A 259 6.87 -25.46 13.63
N LYS A 260 5.66 -25.05 13.26
CA LYS A 260 5.45 -24.14 12.12
C LYS A 260 6.02 -22.75 12.41
N LEU A 261 5.79 -22.23 13.60
CA LEU A 261 6.31 -20.92 14.01
C LEU A 261 7.84 -20.86 13.87
N ALA A 262 8.56 -21.88 14.32
CA ALA A 262 10.02 -21.93 14.21
C ALA A 262 10.48 -21.81 12.74
N VAL A 263 9.82 -22.51 11.82
CA VAL A 263 10.12 -22.44 10.37
C VAL A 263 9.77 -21.08 9.77
N LEU A 264 8.63 -20.52 10.18
CA LEU A 264 8.17 -19.22 9.66
C LEU A 264 9.10 -18.06 10.08
N LEU A 265 9.60 -18.06 11.31
CA LEU A 265 10.55 -17.04 11.76
C LEU A 265 11.84 -17.09 10.93
N VAL A 266 12.35 -18.27 10.60
CA VAL A 266 13.52 -18.43 9.72
C VAL A 266 13.19 -17.96 8.29
N LEU A 267 12.04 -18.31 7.75
CA LEU A 267 11.58 -17.84 6.44
C LEU A 267 11.48 -16.32 6.39
N MET A 268 10.91 -15.69 7.43
CA MET A 268 10.79 -14.23 7.50
C MET A 268 12.18 -13.55 7.50
N GLY A 269 13.12 -14.08 8.29
CA GLY A 269 14.51 -13.60 8.26
C GLY A 269 15.18 -13.79 6.90
N PHE A 270 14.93 -14.90 6.23
CA PHE A 270 15.41 -15.14 4.86
C PHE A 270 14.87 -14.10 3.86
N LEU A 271 13.58 -13.75 3.95
CA LEU A 271 12.95 -12.77 3.06
C LEU A 271 13.48 -11.33 3.25
N LEU A 272 14.16 -11.06 4.36
CA LEU A 272 14.81 -9.77 4.62
C LEU A 272 16.27 -9.70 4.13
N GLN A 273 16.83 -10.79 3.63
CA GLN A 273 18.17 -10.75 3.03
C GLN A 273 18.17 -9.95 1.74
N PRO A 274 19.23 -9.19 1.43
CA PRO A 274 19.29 -8.32 0.24
C PRO A 274 18.93 -9.03 -1.07
N GLU A 275 19.38 -10.26 -1.26
CA GLU A 275 19.11 -11.07 -2.46
C GLU A 275 17.62 -11.41 -2.62
N GLN A 276 16.88 -11.53 -1.52
CA GLN A 276 15.44 -11.78 -1.54
C GLN A 276 14.65 -10.47 -1.61
N GLN A 277 15.15 -9.43 -0.97
CA GLN A 277 14.60 -8.09 -1.03
C GLN A 277 14.64 -7.51 -2.45
N ALA A 278 15.61 -7.90 -3.27
CA ALA A 278 15.68 -7.52 -4.68
C ALA A 278 14.43 -7.93 -5.49
N ALA A 279 13.71 -8.98 -5.07
CA ALA A 279 12.45 -9.38 -5.70
C ALA A 279 11.31 -8.36 -5.46
N THR A 280 11.42 -7.52 -4.44
CA THR A 280 10.38 -6.54 -4.09
C THR A 280 10.31 -5.34 -5.04
N TYR A 281 11.28 -5.20 -5.95
CA TYR A 281 11.14 -4.27 -7.09
C TYR A 281 9.94 -4.60 -7.98
N ASP A 282 9.56 -5.86 -8.08
CA ASP A 282 8.28 -6.41 -8.60
C ASP A 282 7.66 -5.61 -9.76
N GLU A 283 8.45 -5.34 -10.79
CA GLU A 283 8.00 -4.56 -11.97
C GLU A 283 7.40 -3.19 -11.61
N GLY A 284 7.93 -2.58 -10.55
CA GLY A 284 7.52 -1.26 -10.08
C GLY A 284 6.26 -1.23 -9.22
N TYR A 285 5.67 -2.38 -8.86
CA TYR A 285 4.41 -2.42 -8.09
C TYR A 285 4.49 -1.72 -6.74
N PHE A 286 5.64 -1.80 -6.07
CA PHE A 286 5.92 -1.09 -4.81
C PHE A 286 7.11 -0.14 -4.94
N TYR A 287 7.22 0.59 -6.01
CA TYR A 287 8.40 1.40 -6.29
C TYR A 287 8.79 2.35 -5.14
N PRO A 288 10.05 2.30 -4.63
CA PRO A 288 11.19 1.46 -5.09
C PRO A 288 11.14 0.00 -4.63
N GLY A 289 10.49 -0.37 -3.53
CA GLY A 289 10.22 -1.76 -3.12
C GLY A 289 11.05 -2.28 -1.95
N PRO A 290 12.40 -2.38 -2.04
CA PRO A 290 13.20 -2.92 -0.95
C PRO A 290 13.05 -2.12 0.35
N ALA A 291 12.83 -2.82 1.46
CA ALA A 291 12.74 -2.21 2.79
C ALA A 291 14.09 -2.12 3.50
N VAL A 292 15.07 -2.94 3.09
CA VAL A 292 16.41 -2.99 3.70
C VAL A 292 17.44 -2.26 2.85
N LYS A 293 18.56 -1.89 3.50
CA LYS A 293 19.70 -1.23 2.87
C LYS A 293 20.40 -2.15 1.85
N ASP A 294 21.24 -1.55 1.02
CA ASP A 294 22.19 -2.23 0.13
C ASP A 294 21.53 -3.18 -0.90
N VAL A 295 20.35 -2.81 -1.38
CA VAL A 295 19.63 -3.55 -2.44
C VAL A 295 19.47 -2.67 -3.69
N PRO A 296 20.53 -2.47 -4.50
CA PRO A 296 20.42 -1.68 -5.72
C PRO A 296 19.57 -2.38 -6.77
N ILE A 297 19.00 -1.60 -7.70
CA ILE A 297 18.17 -2.11 -8.80
C ILE A 297 18.87 -3.17 -9.66
N THR A 298 20.20 -3.14 -9.71
CA THR A 298 21.01 -4.15 -10.44
C THR A 298 20.86 -5.57 -9.90
N MET A 299 20.45 -5.73 -8.64
CA MET A 299 20.14 -7.02 -8.03
C MET A 299 18.73 -7.52 -8.39
N ALA A 300 17.86 -6.65 -8.87
CA ALA A 300 16.48 -7.01 -9.19
C ALA A 300 16.42 -8.03 -10.34
N PRO A 301 15.39 -8.89 -10.39
CA PRO A 301 15.13 -9.74 -11.54
C PRO A 301 15.12 -8.94 -12.86
N GLU A 302 15.63 -9.52 -13.94
CA GLU A 302 15.74 -8.84 -15.22
C GLU A 302 14.41 -8.22 -15.68
N ARG A 303 13.31 -8.93 -15.47
CA ARG A 303 11.95 -8.45 -15.78
C ARG A 303 11.63 -7.14 -15.04
N SER A 304 11.96 -7.05 -13.76
CA SER A 304 11.74 -5.83 -12.96
C SER A 304 12.66 -4.70 -13.41
N ARG A 305 13.92 -4.98 -13.72
CA ARG A 305 14.84 -3.96 -14.25
C ARG A 305 14.32 -3.35 -15.54
N ARG A 306 13.93 -4.19 -16.52
CA ARG A 306 13.38 -3.73 -17.80
C ARG A 306 12.08 -2.94 -17.61
N ALA A 307 11.19 -3.40 -16.74
CA ALA A 307 9.94 -2.70 -16.46
C ALA A 307 10.19 -1.30 -15.88
N ILE A 308 11.11 -1.18 -14.92
CA ILE A 308 11.43 0.12 -14.31
C ILE A 308 12.21 1.01 -15.30
N GLU A 309 13.09 0.47 -16.13
CA GLU A 309 13.79 1.21 -17.18
C GLU A 309 12.82 1.78 -18.23
N GLU A 310 11.81 1.01 -18.63
CA GLU A 310 10.86 1.40 -19.68
C GLU A 310 9.70 2.27 -19.16
N PHE A 311 9.18 1.99 -17.97
CA PHE A 311 7.96 2.59 -17.41
C PHE A 311 8.20 3.43 -16.16
N GLY A 312 9.38 3.40 -15.55
CA GLY A 312 9.72 4.25 -14.41
C GLY A 312 9.71 5.72 -14.78
N ARG A 313 9.62 6.57 -13.76
CA ARG A 313 9.63 8.02 -13.93
C ARG A 313 10.98 8.57 -13.46
N PRO A 314 11.79 9.17 -14.33
CA PRO A 314 13.08 9.77 -13.94
C PRO A 314 12.96 10.83 -12.83
N GLN A 315 11.80 11.50 -12.75
CA GLN A 315 11.54 12.51 -11.72
C GLN A 315 11.28 11.94 -10.32
N TYR A 316 10.98 10.65 -10.15
CA TYR A 316 10.62 10.10 -8.84
C TYR A 316 11.74 10.24 -7.81
N ASP A 317 12.98 9.95 -8.16
CA ASP A 317 14.11 10.07 -7.23
C ASP A 317 14.24 11.50 -6.69
N LYS A 318 14.09 12.49 -7.58
CA LYS A 318 14.09 13.90 -7.18
C LYS A 318 12.90 14.24 -6.29
N LEU A 319 11.69 13.84 -6.67
CA LEU A 319 10.47 14.11 -5.90
C LEU A 319 10.51 13.46 -4.52
N ILE A 320 11.02 12.23 -4.42
CA ILE A 320 11.17 11.52 -3.15
C ILE A 320 12.19 12.22 -2.24
N ALA A 321 13.27 12.77 -2.81
CA ALA A 321 14.27 13.49 -2.05
C ALA A 321 13.83 14.91 -1.65
N GLU A 322 12.99 15.56 -2.46
CA GLU A 322 12.57 16.96 -2.29
C GLU A 322 11.44 17.13 -1.27
N PHE A 323 10.45 16.24 -1.31
CA PHE A 323 9.25 16.37 -0.50
C PHE A 323 9.31 15.55 0.79
N PRO A 324 8.72 16.05 1.90
CA PRO A 324 8.71 15.34 3.17
C PRO A 324 7.95 14.02 3.08
N THR A 325 8.42 13.04 3.86
CA THR A 325 7.82 11.71 3.96
C THR A 325 7.15 11.55 5.32
N GLU A 326 5.88 11.22 5.29
CA GLU A 326 5.03 11.05 6.45
C GLU A 326 4.64 9.59 6.64
N THR A 327 4.55 9.15 7.87
CA THR A 327 3.88 7.87 8.17
C THR A 327 2.37 8.04 7.97
N PRO A 328 1.63 6.99 7.61
CA PRO A 328 0.18 7.01 7.66
C PRO A 328 -0.34 7.18 9.10
N LEU A 329 -1.65 7.17 9.26
CA LEU A 329 -2.29 7.09 10.57
C LEU A 329 -1.93 5.77 11.27
N ASP A 330 -1.92 5.77 12.61
CA ASP A 330 -1.90 4.53 13.37
C ASP A 330 -3.16 3.67 13.11
N ALA A 331 -3.16 2.42 13.56
CA ALA A 331 -4.22 1.46 13.31
C ALA A 331 -5.61 1.99 13.70
N LYS A 332 -5.74 2.56 14.90
CA LYS A 332 -7.02 3.05 15.44
C LYS A 332 -7.51 4.27 14.69
N ALA A 333 -6.65 5.25 14.50
CA ALA A 333 -6.98 6.47 13.76
C ALA A 333 -7.33 6.16 12.29
N MET A 334 -6.64 5.19 11.68
CA MET A 334 -6.90 4.75 10.32
C MET A 334 -8.30 4.13 10.16
N VAL A 335 -8.66 3.20 11.05
CA VAL A 335 -10.00 2.60 11.05
C VAL A 335 -11.07 3.67 11.27
N THR A 336 -10.84 4.60 12.18
CA THR A 336 -11.76 5.73 12.43
C THR A 336 -11.90 6.61 11.17
N ALA A 337 -10.82 6.94 10.50
CA ALA A 337 -10.86 7.75 9.26
C ALA A 337 -11.64 7.05 8.15
N PHE A 338 -11.48 5.73 8.00
CA PHE A 338 -12.19 4.94 6.99
C PHE A 338 -13.68 4.87 7.28
N HIS A 339 -14.09 4.60 8.53
CA HIS A 339 -15.50 4.62 8.92
C HIS A 339 -16.14 5.97 8.66
N ARG A 340 -15.48 7.05 9.08
CA ARG A 340 -15.99 8.40 8.85
C ARG A 340 -16.12 8.72 7.36
N TRP A 341 -15.13 8.33 6.55
CA TRP A 341 -15.20 8.49 5.11
C TRP A 341 -16.36 7.70 4.50
N ASP A 342 -16.55 6.44 4.92
CA ASP A 342 -17.65 5.62 4.44
C ASP A 342 -19.02 6.23 4.79
N GLU A 343 -19.19 6.77 6.00
CA GLU A 343 -20.43 7.36 6.46
C GLU A 343 -20.72 8.73 5.83
N GLU A 344 -19.73 9.62 5.78
CA GLU A 344 -19.95 11.02 5.39
C GLU A 344 -19.76 11.27 3.88
N ILE A 345 -18.99 10.43 3.18
CA ILE A 345 -18.65 10.58 1.76
C ILE A 345 -19.16 9.39 0.94
N GLY A 346 -18.71 8.18 1.28
CA GLY A 346 -18.99 6.97 0.51
C GLY A 346 -20.46 6.58 0.48
N ALA A 347 -21.18 6.73 1.58
CA ALA A 347 -22.60 6.36 1.71
C ALA A 347 -23.50 7.13 0.74
N ALA A 348 -23.16 8.39 0.43
CA ALA A 348 -23.92 9.22 -0.52
C ALA A 348 -23.89 8.69 -1.97
N LYS A 349 -22.97 7.77 -2.28
CA LYS A 349 -22.74 7.19 -3.62
C LYS A 349 -22.95 5.67 -3.67
N LEU A 350 -23.57 5.09 -2.64
CA LEU A 350 -24.02 3.70 -2.65
C LEU A 350 -25.30 3.64 -3.53
N ARG A 351 -25.13 3.25 -4.76
CA ARG A 351 -26.23 2.88 -5.66
C ARG A 351 -26.04 1.48 -6.18
#